data_6997441f85c83e1021311acc397f7091
#
_entry.id   6997441f85c83e1021311acc397f7091
#
_cell.length_a   1.000
_cell.length_b   1.000
_cell.length_c   1.000
_cell.angle_alpha   90.00
_cell.angle_beta   90.00
_cell.angle_gamma   90.00
#
_symmetry.space_group_name_H-M   'P 1'
#
loop_
_entity.id
_entity.type
_entity.pdbx_description
1 polymer ?
#
loop_
_entity_poly.entity_id
_entity_poly.type
_entity_poly.pdbx_seq_one_letter_code
_entity_poly.pdbx_strand_id
1 'polypeptide(L)'
;ALFVMALLVAGGLRQSKLALLLGAAMVALAVYPLWARTLIGDLTLQRHYLDQMALHLALLAWATVGIFVLRGRGDTPNRFAFLIKSLEIFIMAGLFAIAGAIFTVITAGLFDALAVTLPEVVMRLLLAGGAGLIPVLAVAIIYDPPVAPAMQSFDEGLSKIIATLMRVLLPLTLLVLVVYLAFIPLRFWEPFQNRDVLIIYNVMLFAVMALLVGATPIKPAALTPRLGLWLRRGLVAVALLATLVSLYALAAIVYRTWQGGVTLNRLTILGWNLINIGILIGLLARQVKAD
;
A
#
# COMPACT_ATOMS: atom_id res chain seq x y z
N ALA A 1 -14.21 -0.44 -1.50
CA ALA A 1 -14.60 -1.04 -0.20
C ALA A 1 -16.02 -1.59 -0.22
N LEU A 2 -17.04 -0.80 -0.57
CA LEU A 2 -18.45 -1.24 -0.55
C LEU A 2 -18.69 -2.52 -1.37
N PHE A 3 -18.28 -2.51 -2.64
CA PHE A 3 -18.44 -3.68 -3.51
C PHE A 3 -17.61 -4.87 -3.06
N VAL A 4 -16.41 -4.64 -2.51
CA VAL A 4 -15.58 -5.71 -1.94
C VAL A 4 -16.27 -6.32 -0.71
N MET A 5 -16.79 -5.51 0.21
CA MET A 5 -17.53 -6.02 1.37
C MET A 5 -18.81 -6.76 0.96
N ALA A 6 -19.54 -6.26 -0.05
CA ALA A 6 -20.71 -6.94 -0.59
C ALA A 6 -20.33 -8.30 -1.21
N LEU A 7 -19.25 -8.38 -1.97
CA LEU A 7 -18.70 -9.62 -2.50
C LEU A 7 -18.35 -10.61 -1.39
N LEU A 8 -17.67 -10.16 -0.34
CA LEU A 8 -17.30 -11.00 0.80
C LEU A 8 -18.53 -11.53 1.57
N VAL A 9 -19.56 -10.71 1.72
CA VAL A 9 -20.85 -11.13 2.32
C VAL A 9 -21.55 -12.16 1.44
N ALA A 10 -21.64 -11.92 0.13
CA ALA A 10 -22.24 -12.84 -0.82
C ALA A 10 -21.48 -14.18 -0.89
N GLY A 11 -20.15 -14.14 -0.73
CA GLY A 11 -19.28 -15.30 -0.67
C GLY A 11 -19.31 -16.09 0.66
N GLY A 12 -20.16 -15.70 1.61
CA GLY A 12 -20.39 -16.47 2.84
C GLY A 12 -19.85 -15.87 4.15
N LEU A 13 -19.27 -14.66 4.10
CA LEU A 13 -18.86 -13.96 5.32
C LEU A 13 -20.11 -13.38 6.02
N ARG A 14 -20.67 -14.09 7.01
CA ARG A 14 -21.93 -13.76 7.69
C ARG A 14 -21.84 -12.52 8.59
N GLN A 15 -21.68 -11.33 8.02
CA GLN A 15 -21.56 -10.07 8.77
C GLN A 15 -22.27 -8.90 8.07
N SER A 16 -23.46 -9.13 7.50
CA SER A 16 -24.21 -8.13 6.70
C SER A 16 -24.47 -6.82 7.45
N LYS A 17 -24.83 -6.88 8.73
CA LYS A 17 -25.06 -5.68 9.55
C LYS A 17 -23.81 -4.83 9.72
N LEU A 18 -22.67 -5.47 9.94
CA LEU A 18 -21.37 -4.76 10.02
C LEU A 18 -20.98 -4.17 8.68
N ALA A 19 -21.17 -4.91 7.57
CA ALA A 19 -20.90 -4.41 6.24
C ALA A 19 -21.73 -3.15 5.91
N LEU A 20 -23.01 -3.13 6.29
CA LEU A 20 -23.87 -1.96 6.14
C LEU A 20 -23.39 -0.78 6.98
N LEU A 21 -23.05 -1.00 8.24
CA LEU A 21 -22.55 0.06 9.14
C LEU A 21 -21.23 0.66 8.66
N LEU A 22 -20.27 -0.18 8.33
CA LEU A 22 -18.97 0.25 7.80
C LEU A 22 -19.14 0.90 6.42
N GLY A 23 -20.04 0.37 5.60
CA GLY A 23 -20.39 0.95 4.30
C GLY A 23 -20.97 2.35 4.41
N ALA A 24 -21.94 2.54 5.31
CA ALA A 24 -22.50 3.86 5.58
C ALA A 24 -21.44 4.85 6.10
N ALA A 25 -20.59 4.41 7.02
CA ALA A 25 -19.47 5.23 7.52
C ALA A 25 -18.51 5.63 6.39
N MET A 26 -18.17 4.71 5.49
CA MET A 26 -17.31 4.99 4.33
C MET A 26 -17.95 5.99 3.35
N VAL A 27 -19.27 5.90 3.11
CA VAL A 27 -19.98 6.88 2.29
C VAL A 27 -19.93 8.27 2.94
N ALA A 28 -20.22 8.36 4.23
CA ALA A 28 -20.12 9.61 4.97
C ALA A 28 -18.70 10.22 4.92
N LEU A 29 -17.69 9.39 5.12
CA LEU A 29 -16.28 9.81 5.01
C LEU A 29 -15.88 10.22 3.59
N ALA A 30 -16.46 9.62 2.55
CA ALA A 30 -16.20 10.02 1.16
C ALA A 30 -16.90 11.32 0.76
N VAL A 31 -18.09 11.58 1.32
CA VAL A 31 -18.85 12.82 1.08
C VAL A 31 -18.25 13.99 1.86
N TYR A 32 -17.72 13.76 3.06
CA TYR A 32 -17.16 14.80 3.92
C TYR A 32 -16.12 15.70 3.23
N PRO A 33 -15.11 15.20 2.50
CA PRO A 33 -14.14 16.05 1.82
C PRO A 33 -14.76 16.94 0.73
N LEU A 34 -15.82 16.47 0.07
CA LEU A 34 -16.53 17.24 -0.95
C LEU A 34 -17.26 18.43 -0.33
N TRP A 35 -17.80 18.25 0.87
CA TRP A 35 -18.41 19.32 1.63
C TRP A 35 -17.35 20.23 2.28
N ALA A 36 -16.36 19.66 2.96
CA ALA A 36 -15.33 20.41 3.69
C ALA A 36 -14.51 21.33 2.77
N ARG A 37 -14.26 20.92 1.50
CA ARG A 37 -13.55 21.77 0.53
C ARG A 37 -14.27 23.12 0.30
N THR A 38 -15.61 23.15 0.40
CA THR A 38 -16.37 24.38 0.18
C THR A 38 -16.13 25.43 1.26
N LEU A 39 -15.59 25.04 2.42
CA LEU A 39 -15.21 25.93 3.52
C LEU A 39 -13.83 26.55 3.32
N ILE A 40 -13.06 26.07 2.34
CA ILE A 40 -11.73 26.58 2.02
C ILE A 40 -11.86 27.58 0.89
N GLY A 41 -11.54 28.86 1.18
CA GLY A 41 -11.68 29.96 0.19
C GLY A 41 -10.62 29.93 -0.92
N ASP A 42 -9.43 29.33 -0.69
CA ASP A 42 -8.32 29.27 -1.65
C ASP A 42 -8.41 28.02 -2.52
N LEU A 43 -8.45 28.18 -3.85
CA LEU A 43 -8.54 27.09 -4.84
C LEU A 43 -7.31 26.17 -4.82
N THR A 44 -6.12 26.71 -4.52
CA THR A 44 -4.89 25.92 -4.42
C THR A 44 -4.93 25.00 -3.23
N LEU A 45 -5.36 25.53 -2.07
CA LEU A 45 -5.56 24.74 -0.86
C LEU A 45 -6.66 23.70 -1.02
N GLN A 46 -7.76 24.01 -1.75
CA GLN A 46 -8.80 23.03 -2.07
C GLN A 46 -8.26 21.84 -2.86
N ARG A 47 -7.43 22.08 -3.87
CA ARG A 47 -6.79 21.00 -4.67
C ARG A 47 -5.89 20.15 -3.79
N HIS A 48 -4.96 20.75 -3.06
CA HIS A 48 -4.09 20.01 -2.14
C HIS A 48 -4.87 19.20 -1.10
N TYR A 49 -5.96 19.74 -0.58
CA TYR A 49 -6.83 19.04 0.35
C TYR A 49 -7.46 17.79 -0.29
N LEU A 50 -8.00 17.92 -1.51
CA LEU A 50 -8.61 16.78 -2.22
C LEU A 50 -7.58 15.70 -2.59
N ASP A 51 -6.38 16.09 -3.02
CA ASP A 51 -5.30 15.15 -3.32
C ASP A 51 -4.89 14.34 -2.07
N GLN A 52 -4.75 15.01 -0.93
CA GLN A 52 -4.49 14.35 0.35
C GLN A 52 -5.64 13.43 0.76
N MET A 53 -6.88 13.89 0.63
CA MET A 53 -8.06 13.07 0.97
C MET A 53 -8.18 11.85 0.07
N ALA A 54 -7.86 11.93 -1.21
CA ALA A 54 -7.92 10.79 -2.13
C ALA A 54 -7.02 9.64 -1.64
N LEU A 55 -5.78 9.95 -1.23
CA LEU A 55 -4.85 8.95 -0.67
C LEU A 55 -5.37 8.36 0.64
N HIS A 56 -5.81 9.23 1.57
CA HIS A 56 -6.26 8.78 2.89
C HIS A 56 -7.57 7.98 2.81
N LEU A 57 -8.49 8.35 1.92
CA LEU A 57 -9.72 7.58 1.70
C LEU A 57 -9.45 6.19 1.14
N ALA A 58 -8.45 6.04 0.26
CA ALA A 58 -8.05 4.72 -0.25
C ALA A 58 -7.52 3.83 0.88
N LEU A 59 -6.69 4.38 1.77
CA LEU A 59 -6.15 3.68 2.94
C LEU A 59 -7.22 3.36 3.98
N LEU A 60 -8.13 4.29 4.25
CA LEU A 60 -9.29 4.06 5.12
C LEU A 60 -10.22 3.00 4.55
N ALA A 61 -10.41 2.97 3.23
CA ALA A 61 -11.18 1.93 2.55
C ALA A 61 -10.56 0.55 2.74
N TRP A 62 -9.23 0.44 2.58
CA TRP A 62 -8.48 -0.79 2.85
C TRP A 62 -8.56 -1.20 4.32
N ALA A 63 -8.33 -0.27 5.25
CA ALA A 63 -8.42 -0.53 6.68
C ALA A 63 -9.84 -0.97 7.10
N THR A 64 -10.87 -0.38 6.51
CA THR A 64 -12.28 -0.75 6.75
C THR A 64 -12.56 -2.19 6.33
N VAL A 65 -12.05 -2.61 5.16
CA VAL A 65 -12.14 -4.02 4.73
C VAL A 65 -11.36 -4.92 5.70
N GLY A 66 -10.20 -4.48 6.19
CA GLY A 66 -9.42 -5.20 7.20
C GLY A 66 -10.18 -5.39 8.51
N ILE A 67 -10.81 -4.34 9.03
CA ILE A 67 -11.66 -4.42 10.23
C ILE A 67 -12.82 -5.41 10.01
N PHE A 68 -13.44 -5.36 8.82
CA PHE A 68 -14.52 -6.24 8.46
C PHE A 68 -14.10 -7.71 8.41
N VAL A 69 -13.00 -8.03 7.74
CA VAL A 69 -12.47 -9.40 7.57
C VAL A 69 -11.94 -9.96 8.89
N LEU A 70 -11.26 -9.13 9.69
CA LEU A 70 -10.59 -9.53 10.93
C LEU A 70 -11.51 -9.54 12.16
N ARG A 71 -12.78 -9.15 12.01
CA ARG A 71 -13.71 -9.16 13.16
C ARG A 71 -13.82 -10.55 13.77
N GLY A 72 -13.54 -10.65 15.07
CA GLY A 72 -13.51 -11.92 15.81
C GLY A 72 -12.30 -12.82 15.50
N ARG A 73 -11.37 -12.36 14.67
CA ARG A 73 -10.16 -13.07 14.23
C ARG A 73 -8.93 -12.15 14.32
N GLY A 74 -8.85 -11.36 15.38
CA GLY A 74 -7.83 -10.31 15.55
C GLY A 74 -6.48 -10.78 16.11
N ASP A 75 -6.19 -12.09 16.09
CA ASP A 75 -4.91 -12.68 16.47
C ASP A 75 -3.79 -12.34 15.44
N THR A 76 -2.55 -12.45 15.87
CA THR A 76 -1.39 -12.08 15.05
C THR A 76 -1.31 -12.84 13.73
N PRO A 77 -1.54 -14.17 13.66
CA PRO A 77 -1.52 -14.90 12.39
C PRO A 77 -2.53 -14.38 11.37
N ASN A 78 -3.78 -14.11 11.79
CA ASN A 78 -4.81 -13.62 10.89
C ASN A 78 -4.51 -12.18 10.40
N ARG A 79 -4.00 -11.30 11.26
CA ARG A 79 -3.59 -9.95 10.86
C ARG A 79 -2.45 -9.99 9.83
N PHE A 80 -1.45 -10.81 10.06
CA PHE A 80 -0.32 -10.95 9.14
C PHE A 80 -0.75 -11.57 7.80
N ALA A 81 -1.57 -12.60 7.84
CA ALA A 81 -2.16 -13.22 6.64
C ALA A 81 -3.00 -12.22 5.83
N PHE A 82 -3.79 -11.36 6.50
CA PHE A 82 -4.50 -10.27 5.83
C PHE A 82 -3.56 -9.30 5.11
N LEU A 83 -2.44 -8.92 5.70
CA LEU A 83 -1.45 -8.05 5.04
C LEU A 83 -0.86 -8.69 3.79
N ILE A 84 -0.50 -9.98 3.86
CA ILE A 84 0.04 -10.70 2.70
C ILE A 84 -1.02 -10.85 1.60
N LYS A 85 -2.25 -11.22 1.94
CA LYS A 85 -3.35 -11.27 0.96
C LYS A 85 -3.66 -9.89 0.37
N SER A 86 -3.57 -8.84 1.15
CA SER A 86 -3.70 -7.46 0.64
C SER A 86 -2.62 -7.13 -0.39
N LEU A 87 -1.37 -7.54 -0.16
CA LEU A 87 -0.27 -7.36 -1.11
C LEU A 87 -0.52 -8.15 -2.41
N GLU A 88 -0.96 -9.40 -2.30
CA GLU A 88 -1.32 -10.22 -3.47
C GLU A 88 -2.46 -9.59 -4.28
N ILE A 89 -3.52 -9.12 -3.60
CA ILE A 89 -4.64 -8.42 -4.23
C ILE A 89 -4.16 -7.13 -4.91
N PHE A 90 -3.27 -6.37 -4.29
CA PHE A 90 -2.71 -5.15 -4.86
C PHE A 90 -1.90 -5.44 -6.14
N ILE A 91 -1.08 -6.47 -6.15
CA ILE A 91 -0.31 -6.88 -7.34
C ILE A 91 -1.24 -7.36 -8.45
N MET A 92 -2.26 -8.17 -8.11
CA MET A 92 -3.26 -8.62 -9.08
C MET A 92 -4.05 -7.44 -9.65
N ALA A 93 -4.46 -6.49 -8.81
CA ALA A 93 -5.13 -5.27 -9.25
C ALA A 93 -4.24 -4.44 -10.19
N GLY A 94 -2.93 -4.38 -9.93
CA GLY A 94 -1.95 -3.74 -10.83
C GLY A 94 -1.90 -4.40 -12.21
N LEU A 95 -1.90 -5.73 -12.27
CA LEU A 95 -1.94 -6.46 -13.54
C LEU A 95 -3.24 -6.17 -14.32
N PHE A 96 -4.39 -6.15 -13.64
CA PHE A 96 -5.65 -5.75 -14.27
C PHE A 96 -5.66 -4.29 -14.71
N ALA A 97 -5.05 -3.40 -13.95
CA ALA A 97 -4.94 -1.98 -14.32
C ALA A 97 -4.11 -1.81 -15.61
N ILE A 98 -2.99 -2.54 -15.74
CA ILE A 98 -2.17 -2.53 -16.97
C ILE A 98 -2.97 -3.08 -18.14
N ALA A 99 -3.62 -4.24 -17.99
CA ALA A 99 -4.45 -4.82 -19.04
C ALA A 99 -5.61 -3.90 -19.43
N GLY A 100 -6.29 -3.30 -18.45
CA GLY A 100 -7.37 -2.33 -18.67
C GLY A 100 -6.90 -1.05 -19.36
N ALA A 101 -5.72 -0.55 -19.03
CA ALA A 101 -5.12 0.60 -19.69
C ALA A 101 -4.80 0.30 -21.16
N ILE A 102 -4.19 -0.86 -21.44
CA ILE A 102 -3.92 -1.31 -22.81
C ILE A 102 -5.22 -1.44 -23.60
N PHE A 103 -6.24 -2.08 -23.02
CA PHE A 103 -7.55 -2.21 -23.65
C PHE A 103 -8.18 -0.85 -23.95
N THR A 104 -8.12 0.10 -23.02
CA THR A 104 -8.67 1.45 -23.20
C THR A 104 -7.94 2.20 -24.31
N VAL A 105 -6.60 2.13 -24.35
CA VAL A 105 -5.79 2.77 -25.39
C VAL A 105 -6.08 2.19 -26.77
N ILE A 106 -6.15 0.85 -26.89
CA ILE A 106 -6.48 0.18 -28.14
C ILE A 106 -7.90 0.57 -28.59
N THR A 107 -8.86 0.54 -27.67
CA THR A 107 -10.26 0.91 -27.98
C THR A 107 -10.35 2.35 -28.46
N ALA A 108 -9.75 3.28 -27.74
CA ALA A 108 -9.73 4.68 -28.14
C ALA A 108 -9.06 4.87 -29.51
N GLY A 109 -7.90 4.21 -29.75
CA GLY A 109 -7.18 4.29 -31.01
C GLY A 109 -7.95 3.69 -32.20
N LEU A 110 -8.72 2.61 -31.99
CA LEU A 110 -9.58 2.05 -33.04
C LEU A 110 -10.70 3.01 -33.46
N PHE A 111 -11.35 3.69 -32.53
CA PHE A 111 -12.38 4.67 -32.84
C PHE A 111 -11.81 5.93 -33.46
N ASP A 112 -10.64 6.39 -32.98
CA ASP A 112 -9.92 7.53 -33.55
C ASP A 112 -9.50 7.26 -35.01
N ALA A 113 -9.04 6.05 -35.32
CA ALA A 113 -8.70 5.64 -36.71
C ALA A 113 -9.91 5.66 -37.66
N LEU A 114 -11.13 5.56 -37.13
CA LEU A 114 -12.39 5.72 -37.87
C LEU A 114 -12.89 7.17 -37.87
N ALA A 115 -12.12 8.13 -37.39
CA ALA A 115 -12.50 9.51 -37.14
C ALA A 115 -13.78 9.65 -36.26
N VAL A 116 -14.01 8.68 -35.39
CA VAL A 116 -15.11 8.68 -34.42
C VAL A 116 -14.55 9.09 -33.04
N THR A 117 -14.93 10.25 -32.57
CA THR A 117 -14.60 10.69 -31.22
C THR A 117 -15.51 9.97 -30.19
N LEU A 118 -14.90 9.21 -29.26
CA LEU A 118 -15.66 8.59 -28.20
C LEU A 118 -16.27 9.68 -27.29
N PRO A 119 -17.57 9.61 -26.96
CA PRO A 119 -18.20 10.53 -26.02
C PRO A 119 -17.48 10.50 -24.68
N GLU A 120 -17.31 11.67 -24.05
CA GLU A 120 -16.63 11.79 -22.75
C GLU A 120 -17.24 10.87 -21.67
N VAL A 121 -18.54 10.65 -21.72
CA VAL A 121 -19.28 9.74 -20.82
C VAL A 121 -18.77 8.30 -20.97
N VAL A 122 -18.50 7.84 -22.20
CA VAL A 122 -17.98 6.49 -22.45
C VAL A 122 -16.57 6.36 -21.89
N MET A 123 -15.70 7.36 -22.12
CA MET A 123 -14.34 7.36 -21.59
C MET A 123 -14.33 7.39 -20.06
N ARG A 124 -15.16 8.20 -19.45
CA ARG A 124 -15.34 8.24 -17.99
C ARG A 124 -15.86 6.92 -17.44
N LEU A 125 -16.79 6.25 -18.11
CA LEU A 125 -17.31 4.92 -17.73
C LEU A 125 -16.20 3.85 -17.80
N LEU A 126 -15.40 3.84 -18.87
CA LEU A 126 -14.28 2.91 -19.01
C LEU A 126 -13.26 3.09 -17.88
N LEU A 127 -12.89 4.33 -17.59
CA LEU A 127 -11.90 4.63 -16.55
C LEU A 127 -12.47 4.40 -15.13
N ALA A 128 -13.61 4.99 -14.81
CA ALA A 128 -14.20 4.89 -13.48
C ALA A 128 -14.76 3.49 -13.20
N GLY A 129 -15.40 2.87 -14.21
CA GLY A 129 -15.91 1.50 -14.11
C GLY A 129 -14.76 0.50 -13.96
N GLY A 130 -13.68 0.64 -14.74
CA GLY A 130 -12.48 -0.16 -14.61
C GLY A 130 -11.84 -0.01 -13.23
N ALA A 131 -11.62 1.23 -12.79
CA ALA A 131 -11.03 1.52 -11.49
C ALA A 131 -11.88 0.96 -10.32
N GLY A 132 -13.22 0.96 -10.45
CA GLY A 132 -14.11 0.37 -9.46
C GLY A 132 -14.17 -1.15 -9.48
N LEU A 133 -14.09 -1.76 -10.67
CA LEU A 133 -14.22 -3.21 -10.86
C LEU A 133 -12.91 -3.96 -10.54
N ILE A 134 -11.76 -3.39 -10.85
CA ILE A 134 -10.44 -4.01 -10.65
C ILE A 134 -10.24 -4.55 -9.21
N PRO A 135 -10.46 -3.77 -8.14
CA PRO A 135 -10.30 -4.28 -6.78
C PRO A 135 -11.26 -5.43 -6.45
N VAL A 136 -12.47 -5.41 -7.01
CA VAL A 136 -13.47 -6.46 -6.78
C VAL A 136 -13.04 -7.76 -7.45
N LEU A 137 -12.60 -7.70 -8.70
CA LEU A 137 -12.08 -8.85 -9.43
C LEU A 137 -10.83 -9.44 -8.77
N ALA A 138 -9.89 -8.57 -8.34
CA ALA A 138 -8.68 -9.01 -7.66
C ALA A 138 -9.00 -9.76 -6.36
N VAL A 139 -9.95 -9.25 -5.56
CA VAL A 139 -10.40 -9.94 -4.34
C VAL A 139 -11.12 -11.23 -4.67
N ALA A 140 -12.00 -11.25 -5.68
CA ALA A 140 -12.75 -12.45 -6.08
C ALA A 140 -11.84 -13.62 -6.51
N ILE A 141 -10.68 -13.31 -7.08
CA ILE A 141 -9.72 -14.34 -7.55
C ILE A 141 -8.78 -14.79 -6.41
N ILE A 142 -8.36 -13.85 -5.55
CA ILE A 142 -7.29 -14.12 -4.57
C ILE A 142 -7.82 -14.56 -3.21
N TYR A 143 -9.04 -14.15 -2.84
CA TYR A 143 -9.54 -14.32 -1.48
C TYR A 143 -10.76 -15.24 -1.42
N ASP A 144 -10.71 -16.26 -0.58
CA ASP A 144 -11.83 -17.16 -0.30
C ASP A 144 -12.62 -16.65 0.94
N PRO A 145 -13.83 -16.07 0.77
CA PRO A 145 -14.53 -15.38 1.83
C PRO A 145 -14.90 -16.23 3.07
N PRO A 146 -15.33 -17.50 2.98
CA PRO A 146 -15.65 -18.33 4.13
C PRO A 146 -14.43 -18.71 4.96
N VAL A 147 -13.23 -18.69 4.37
CA VAL A 147 -11.99 -19.13 5.02
C VAL A 147 -11.34 -18.02 5.82
N ALA A 148 -10.84 -18.33 7.01
CA ALA A 148 -10.11 -17.37 7.83
C ALA A 148 -8.82 -16.91 7.12
N PRO A 149 -8.36 -15.65 7.29
CA PRO A 149 -7.17 -15.15 6.62
C PRO A 149 -5.93 -16.05 6.77
N ALA A 150 -5.66 -16.55 7.97
CA ALA A 150 -4.52 -17.43 8.22
C ALA A 150 -4.64 -18.83 7.57
N MET A 151 -5.84 -19.22 7.17
CA MET A 151 -6.13 -20.52 6.55
C MET A 151 -6.24 -20.44 5.03
N GLN A 152 -6.08 -19.25 4.45
CA GLN A 152 -6.03 -19.07 2.99
C GLN A 152 -4.85 -19.83 2.38
N SER A 153 -4.94 -20.18 1.09
CA SER A 153 -3.81 -20.78 0.37
C SER A 153 -2.71 -19.74 0.12
N PHE A 154 -1.46 -20.07 0.47
CA PHE A 154 -0.26 -19.23 0.27
C PHE A 154 0.87 -19.98 -0.44
N ASP A 155 0.71 -21.27 -0.63
CA ASP A 155 1.77 -22.17 -1.11
C ASP A 155 1.62 -22.48 -2.61
N GLU A 156 0.55 -21.97 -3.25
CA GLU A 156 0.20 -22.28 -4.63
C GLU A 156 -0.05 -21.03 -5.48
N GLY A 157 0.08 -21.18 -6.79
CA GLY A 157 -0.27 -20.15 -7.76
C GLY A 157 0.48 -18.83 -7.57
N LEU A 158 -0.25 -17.72 -7.63
CA LEU A 158 0.28 -16.36 -7.56
C LEU A 158 0.96 -16.05 -6.22
N SER A 159 0.44 -16.56 -5.12
CA SER A 159 1.01 -16.39 -3.77
C SER A 159 2.46 -16.89 -3.70
N LYS A 160 2.73 -18.06 -4.28
CA LYS A 160 4.08 -18.63 -4.33
C LYS A 160 5.01 -17.81 -5.21
N ILE A 161 4.53 -17.33 -6.36
CA ILE A 161 5.31 -16.48 -7.27
C ILE A 161 5.68 -15.17 -6.57
N ILE A 162 4.72 -14.49 -5.93
CA ILE A 162 4.94 -13.24 -5.20
C ILE A 162 5.93 -13.44 -4.06
N ALA A 163 5.74 -14.46 -3.22
CA ALA A 163 6.66 -14.76 -2.12
C ALA A 163 8.07 -15.05 -2.63
N THR A 164 8.22 -15.77 -3.72
CA THR A 164 9.52 -16.07 -4.35
C THR A 164 10.15 -14.79 -4.88
N LEU A 165 9.39 -13.96 -5.62
CA LEU A 165 9.87 -12.68 -6.15
C LEU A 165 10.36 -11.76 -5.03
N MET A 166 9.58 -11.60 -3.96
CA MET A 166 9.95 -10.75 -2.82
C MET A 166 11.22 -11.24 -2.11
N ARG A 167 11.40 -12.56 -1.99
CA ARG A 167 12.62 -13.15 -1.42
C ARG A 167 13.83 -12.95 -2.32
N VAL A 168 13.68 -13.01 -3.62
CA VAL A 168 14.75 -12.72 -4.59
C VAL A 168 15.10 -11.23 -4.60
N LEU A 169 14.12 -10.35 -4.46
CA LEU A 169 14.35 -8.91 -4.38
C LEU A 169 15.02 -8.48 -3.06
N LEU A 170 14.91 -9.27 -2.00
CA LEU A 170 15.46 -8.93 -0.68
C LEU A 170 17.00 -8.66 -0.71
N PRO A 171 17.87 -9.56 -1.24
CA PRO A 171 19.30 -9.29 -1.33
C PRO A 171 19.63 -8.13 -2.27
N LEU A 172 18.85 -7.94 -3.34
CA LEU A 172 19.02 -6.81 -4.26
C LEU A 172 18.71 -5.48 -3.55
N THR A 173 17.62 -5.42 -2.80
CA THR A 173 17.24 -4.25 -1.99
C THR A 173 18.28 -3.98 -0.91
N LEU A 174 18.81 -5.01 -0.26
CA LEU A 174 19.89 -4.87 0.71
C LEU A 174 21.12 -4.23 0.07
N LEU A 175 21.53 -4.73 -1.09
CA LEU A 175 22.68 -4.17 -1.83
C LEU A 175 22.43 -2.69 -2.18
N VAL A 176 21.27 -2.36 -2.73
CA VAL A 176 20.91 -0.98 -3.08
C VAL A 176 20.95 -0.07 -1.86
N LEU A 177 20.38 -0.49 -0.72
CA LEU A 177 20.38 0.30 0.52
C LEU A 177 21.80 0.51 1.07
N VAL A 178 22.67 -0.52 1.02
CA VAL A 178 24.08 -0.40 1.45
C VAL A 178 24.82 0.61 0.57
N VAL A 179 24.72 0.47 -0.75
CA VAL A 179 25.33 1.40 -1.71
C VAL A 179 24.80 2.81 -1.48
N TYR A 180 23.47 2.94 -1.34
CA TYR A 180 22.85 4.24 -1.10
C TYR A 180 23.36 4.91 0.17
N LEU A 181 23.44 4.19 1.29
CA LEU A 181 24.00 4.71 2.56
C LEU A 181 25.45 5.16 2.42
N ALA A 182 26.25 4.45 1.60
CA ALA A 182 27.62 4.85 1.33
C ALA A 182 27.71 6.16 0.52
N PHE A 183 26.70 6.49 -0.28
CA PHE A 183 26.64 7.75 -1.03
C PHE A 183 26.09 8.94 -0.21
N ILE A 184 25.38 8.71 0.89
CA ILE A 184 24.82 9.80 1.73
C ILE A 184 25.89 10.82 2.15
N PRO A 185 27.09 10.45 2.66
CA PRO A 185 28.09 11.42 3.06
C PRO A 185 28.56 12.35 1.92
N LEU A 186 28.56 11.84 0.67
CA LEU A 186 29.01 12.59 -0.51
C LEU A 186 27.97 13.63 -0.96
N ARG A 187 26.69 13.40 -0.67
CA ARG A 187 25.56 14.23 -1.07
C ARG A 187 24.63 14.55 0.10
N PHE A 188 25.23 14.77 1.29
CA PHE A 188 24.52 14.89 2.55
C PHE A 188 23.42 15.98 2.53
N TRP A 189 23.66 17.10 1.89
CA TRP A 189 22.71 18.23 1.89
C TRP A 189 21.61 18.14 0.85
N GLU A 190 21.66 17.19 -0.09
CA GLU A 190 20.71 17.08 -1.19
C GLU A 190 19.24 16.96 -0.73
N PRO A 191 18.86 16.09 0.22
CA PRO A 191 17.47 16.00 0.68
C PRO A 191 17.01 17.21 1.48
N PHE A 192 17.95 17.94 2.08
CA PHE A 192 17.65 19.15 2.84
C PHE A 192 17.27 20.32 1.91
N GLN A 193 17.72 20.32 0.68
CA GLN A 193 17.48 21.36 -0.32
C GLN A 193 16.45 20.96 -1.38
N ASN A 194 16.42 19.70 -1.77
CA ASN A 194 15.58 19.19 -2.86
C ASN A 194 14.36 18.42 -2.33
N ARG A 195 13.15 18.90 -2.70
CA ARG A 195 11.88 18.27 -2.32
C ARG A 195 11.68 16.90 -2.97
N ASP A 196 12.09 16.75 -4.21
CA ASP A 196 11.79 15.55 -5.01
C ASP A 196 12.51 14.33 -4.44
N VAL A 197 13.69 14.52 -3.85
CA VAL A 197 14.43 13.48 -3.14
C VAL A 197 13.62 12.91 -1.97
N LEU A 198 12.91 13.77 -1.22
CA LEU A 198 12.07 13.33 -0.11
C LEU A 198 10.83 12.54 -0.56
N ILE A 199 10.28 12.85 -1.73
CA ILE A 199 9.17 12.07 -2.32
C ILE A 199 9.68 10.66 -2.66
N ILE A 200 10.85 10.56 -3.30
CA ILE A 200 11.47 9.27 -3.65
C ILE A 200 11.73 8.44 -2.39
N TYR A 201 12.18 9.03 -1.30
CA TYR A 201 12.38 8.31 -0.02
C TYR A 201 11.09 7.70 0.51
N ASN A 202 9.98 8.43 0.46
CA ASN A 202 8.70 7.90 0.91
C ASN A 202 8.24 6.72 0.03
N VAL A 203 8.36 6.83 -1.30
CA VAL A 203 8.04 5.73 -2.21
C VAL A 203 8.92 4.52 -1.94
N MET A 204 10.22 4.73 -1.75
CA MET A 204 11.17 3.65 -1.40
C MET A 204 10.78 2.98 -0.07
N LEU A 205 10.41 3.74 0.95
CA LEU A 205 9.99 3.20 2.25
C LEU A 205 8.75 2.32 2.12
N PHE A 206 7.73 2.73 1.37
CA PHE A 206 6.56 1.90 1.09
C PHE A 206 6.94 0.61 0.36
N ALA A 207 7.84 0.69 -0.65
CA ALA A 207 8.33 -0.49 -1.36
C ALA A 207 9.09 -1.44 -0.43
N VAL A 208 9.94 -0.92 0.46
CA VAL A 208 10.66 -1.73 1.46
C VAL A 208 9.69 -2.37 2.46
N MET A 209 8.67 -1.65 2.92
CA MET A 209 7.65 -2.22 3.81
C MET A 209 6.89 -3.37 3.14
N ALA A 210 6.47 -3.19 1.88
CA ALA A 210 5.83 -4.24 1.09
C ALA A 210 6.75 -5.46 0.90
N LEU A 211 8.04 -5.21 0.63
CA LEU A 211 9.05 -6.26 0.50
C LEU A 211 9.23 -7.04 1.82
N LEU A 212 9.34 -6.35 2.96
CA LEU A 212 9.50 -7.00 4.27
C LEU A 212 8.27 -7.87 4.60
N VAL A 213 7.06 -7.39 4.33
CA VAL A 213 5.82 -8.15 4.51
C VAL A 213 5.81 -9.37 3.56
N GLY A 214 6.00 -9.17 2.26
CA GLY A 214 5.89 -10.22 1.25
C GLY A 214 7.00 -11.27 1.31
N ALA A 215 8.21 -10.90 1.75
CA ALA A 215 9.31 -11.84 1.93
C ALA A 215 9.21 -12.66 3.21
N THR A 216 8.46 -12.19 4.23
CA THR A 216 8.31 -12.90 5.50
C THR A 216 7.45 -14.16 5.31
N PRO A 217 7.94 -15.35 5.70
CA PRO A 217 7.20 -16.59 5.54
C PRO A 217 6.02 -16.69 6.51
N ILE A 218 4.84 -17.06 6.01
CA ILE A 218 3.66 -17.33 6.85
C ILE A 218 3.85 -18.62 7.65
N LYS A 219 4.46 -19.63 7.02
CA LYS A 219 4.77 -20.93 7.63
C LYS A 219 6.29 -21.11 7.70
N PRO A 220 6.97 -20.61 8.75
CA PRO A 220 8.42 -20.73 8.88
C PRO A 220 8.92 -22.18 8.85
N ALA A 221 8.13 -23.12 9.38
CA ALA A 221 8.46 -24.54 9.42
C ALA A 221 8.57 -25.19 8.03
N ALA A 222 8.04 -24.57 6.99
CA ALA A 222 8.15 -25.09 5.61
C ALA A 222 9.51 -24.75 4.96
N LEU A 223 10.34 -23.93 5.60
CA LEU A 223 11.66 -23.55 5.09
C LEU A 223 12.76 -24.45 5.70
N THR A 224 13.80 -24.69 4.89
CA THR A 224 15.02 -25.30 5.45
C THR A 224 15.64 -24.37 6.51
N PRO A 225 16.24 -24.90 7.59
CA PRO A 225 16.80 -24.09 8.67
C PRO A 225 17.81 -23.03 8.18
N ARG A 226 18.64 -23.39 7.19
CA ARG A 226 19.61 -22.45 6.59
C ARG A 226 18.91 -21.30 5.85
N LEU A 227 17.91 -21.61 5.04
CA LEU A 227 17.18 -20.58 4.29
C LEU A 227 16.39 -19.67 5.23
N GLY A 228 15.78 -20.22 6.28
CA GLY A 228 15.09 -19.44 7.31
C GLY A 228 16.02 -18.45 8.02
N LEU A 229 17.22 -18.89 8.38
CA LEU A 229 18.24 -18.04 9.02
C LEU A 229 18.70 -16.90 8.08
N TRP A 230 19.03 -17.23 6.84
CA TRP A 230 19.43 -16.23 5.84
C TRP A 230 18.34 -15.21 5.57
N LEU A 231 17.11 -15.67 5.42
CA LEU A 231 15.95 -14.80 5.18
C LEU A 231 15.73 -13.86 6.38
N ARG A 232 15.78 -14.38 7.62
CA ARG A 232 15.65 -13.59 8.83
C ARG A 232 16.73 -12.52 8.92
N ARG A 233 18.00 -12.89 8.71
CA ARG A 233 19.13 -11.93 8.72
C ARG A 233 18.96 -10.86 7.64
N GLY A 234 18.52 -11.24 6.44
CA GLY A 234 18.26 -10.31 5.35
C GLY A 234 17.14 -9.33 5.69
N LEU A 235 16.02 -9.82 6.26
CA LEU A 235 14.90 -8.99 6.69
C LEU A 235 15.33 -7.97 7.78
N VAL A 236 16.09 -8.43 8.78
CA VAL A 236 16.61 -7.55 9.84
C VAL A 236 17.58 -6.51 9.26
N ALA A 237 18.49 -6.91 8.38
CA ALA A 237 19.43 -5.99 7.74
C ALA A 237 18.72 -4.92 6.91
N VAL A 238 17.77 -5.32 6.05
CA VAL A 238 16.96 -4.36 5.26
C VAL A 238 16.16 -3.43 6.17
N ALA A 239 15.52 -3.94 7.22
CA ALA A 239 14.77 -3.12 8.16
C ALA A 239 15.66 -2.11 8.89
N LEU A 240 16.87 -2.52 9.30
CA LEU A 240 17.84 -1.64 9.95
C LEU A 240 18.30 -0.51 9.02
N LEU A 241 18.72 -0.86 7.79
CA LEU A 241 19.18 0.13 6.82
C LEU A 241 18.05 1.07 6.39
N ALA A 242 16.83 0.55 6.19
CA ALA A 242 15.66 1.36 5.91
C ALA A 242 15.32 2.32 7.06
N THR A 243 15.51 1.88 8.31
CA THR A 243 15.33 2.76 9.49
C THR A 243 16.34 3.91 9.48
N LEU A 244 17.61 3.64 9.16
CA LEU A 244 18.64 4.68 9.05
C LEU A 244 18.31 5.70 7.97
N VAL A 245 17.90 5.25 6.78
CA VAL A 245 17.47 6.14 5.68
C VAL A 245 16.23 6.92 6.08
N SER A 246 15.27 6.31 6.79
CA SER A 246 14.07 6.99 7.27
C SER A 246 14.39 8.09 8.29
N LEU A 247 15.32 7.85 9.21
CA LEU A 247 15.77 8.85 10.17
C LEU A 247 16.47 10.03 9.48
N TYR A 248 17.27 9.74 8.47
CA TYR A 248 17.90 10.76 7.66
C TYR A 248 16.86 11.61 6.88
N ALA A 249 15.89 10.95 6.24
CA ALA A 249 14.77 11.63 5.59
C ALA A 249 13.95 12.48 6.57
N LEU A 250 13.68 11.95 7.78
CA LEU A 250 12.97 12.67 8.84
C LEU A 250 13.73 13.96 9.23
N ALA A 251 15.05 13.87 9.43
CA ALA A 251 15.88 15.02 9.75
C ALA A 251 15.78 16.10 8.66
N ALA A 252 15.83 15.71 7.38
CA ALA A 252 15.68 16.63 6.26
C ALA A 252 14.29 17.29 6.22
N ILE A 253 13.21 16.53 6.49
CA ILE A 253 11.84 17.08 6.54
C ILE A 253 11.69 18.07 7.69
N VAL A 254 12.19 17.74 8.89
CA VAL A 254 12.17 18.61 10.06
C VAL A 254 12.92 19.91 9.78
N TYR A 255 14.14 19.83 9.25
CA TYR A 255 14.94 20.99 8.87
C TYR A 255 14.21 21.91 7.89
N ARG A 256 13.63 21.36 6.82
CA ARG A 256 12.87 22.13 5.83
C ARG A 256 11.61 22.74 6.41
N THR A 257 10.97 22.05 7.36
CA THR A 257 9.79 22.57 8.06
C THR A 257 10.16 23.72 8.97
N TRP A 258 11.31 23.64 9.62
CA TRP A 258 11.85 24.71 10.44
C TRP A 258 12.14 25.98 9.62
N GLN A 259 12.79 25.84 8.46
CA GLN A 259 13.15 26.99 7.62
C GLN A 259 11.96 27.60 6.86
N GLY A 260 11.09 26.77 6.31
CA GLY A 260 10.05 27.20 5.37
C GLY A 260 8.62 27.14 5.95
N GLY A 261 8.48 26.98 7.27
CA GLY A 261 7.19 26.91 7.95
C GLY A 261 6.45 25.57 7.76
N VAL A 262 5.40 25.39 8.54
CA VAL A 262 4.55 24.19 8.51
C VAL A 262 3.55 24.31 7.36
N THR A 263 3.51 23.30 6.50
CA THR A 263 2.49 23.15 5.47
C THR A 263 1.78 21.81 5.64
N LEU A 264 0.54 21.68 5.18
CA LEU A 264 -0.24 20.45 5.28
C LEU A 264 0.53 19.25 4.66
N ASN A 265 1.14 19.45 3.49
CA ASN A 265 1.94 18.42 2.82
C ASN A 265 3.16 17.98 3.66
N ARG A 266 3.89 18.93 4.27
CA ARG A 266 5.03 18.61 5.14
C ARG A 266 4.59 17.85 6.39
N LEU A 267 3.46 18.24 6.98
CA LEU A 267 2.88 17.56 8.14
C LEU A 267 2.49 16.13 7.81
N THR A 268 1.86 15.92 6.64
CA THR A 268 1.49 14.58 6.16
C THR A 268 2.73 13.71 5.97
N ILE A 269 3.76 14.20 5.27
CA ILE A 269 4.99 13.45 5.03
C ILE A 269 5.72 13.14 6.35
N LEU A 270 5.75 14.09 7.27
CA LEU A 270 6.32 13.90 8.62
C LEU A 270 5.58 12.77 9.36
N GLY A 271 4.25 12.80 9.36
CA GLY A 271 3.41 11.79 9.98
C GLY A 271 3.67 10.38 9.40
N TRP A 272 3.72 10.27 8.07
CA TRP A 272 4.03 9.02 7.39
C TRP A 272 5.41 8.47 7.74
N ASN A 273 6.44 9.33 7.78
CA ASN A 273 7.78 8.91 8.18
C ASN A 273 7.83 8.42 9.63
N LEU A 274 7.18 9.13 10.57
CA LEU A 274 7.13 8.72 11.96
C LEU A 274 6.45 7.35 12.13
N ILE A 275 5.33 7.12 11.43
CA ILE A 275 4.63 5.83 11.44
C ILE A 275 5.54 4.72 10.90
N ASN A 276 6.19 4.94 9.75
CA ASN A 276 7.09 3.96 9.14
C ASN A 276 8.27 3.63 10.04
N ILE A 277 8.92 4.63 10.63
CA ILE A 277 10.01 4.44 11.61
C ILE A 277 9.53 3.63 12.81
N GLY A 278 8.35 3.96 13.36
CA GLY A 278 7.76 3.22 14.48
C GLY A 278 7.52 1.75 14.15
N ILE A 279 7.01 1.45 12.96
CA ILE A 279 6.79 0.07 12.48
C ILE A 279 8.13 -0.67 12.33
N LEU A 280 9.13 -0.06 11.69
CA LEU A 280 10.46 -0.66 11.47
C LEU A 280 11.17 -0.94 12.80
N ILE A 281 11.17 0.01 13.73
CA ILE A 281 11.76 -0.17 15.08
C ILE A 281 11.01 -1.26 15.84
N GLY A 282 9.69 -1.29 15.78
CA GLY A 282 8.87 -2.34 16.41
C GLY A 282 9.19 -3.73 15.85
N LEU A 283 9.40 -3.83 14.54
CA LEU A 283 9.80 -5.07 13.87
C LEU A 283 11.19 -5.51 14.34
N LEU A 284 12.18 -4.61 14.37
CA LEU A 284 13.54 -4.88 14.85
C LEU A 284 13.54 -5.34 16.31
N ALA A 285 12.80 -4.63 17.19
CA ALA A 285 12.72 -4.96 18.61
C ALA A 285 12.13 -6.36 18.85
N ARG A 286 11.14 -6.77 18.04
CA ARG A 286 10.57 -8.12 18.10
C ARG A 286 11.55 -9.19 17.65
N GLN A 287 12.35 -8.91 16.63
CA GLN A 287 13.35 -9.85 16.13
C GLN A 287 14.50 -10.06 17.14
N VAL A 288 14.92 -9.00 17.83
CA VAL A 288 15.92 -9.09 18.91
C VAL A 288 15.40 -9.89 20.11
N LYS A 289 14.13 -9.75 20.48
CA LYS A 289 13.53 -10.49 21.60
C LYS A 289 13.25 -11.96 21.31
N ALA A 290 13.24 -12.34 20.02
CA ALA A 290 12.98 -13.72 19.61
C ALA A 290 14.29 -14.58 19.52
N ASP A 291 15.43 -13.99 19.81
CA ASP A 291 16.71 -14.65 20.05
C ASP A 291 16.87 -14.94 21.53
#